data_51dfdd3d31e07e39aa4fea07deed164d
#
_entry.id   51dfdd3d31e07e39aa4fea07deed164d
#
_cell.length_a   1.000
_cell.length_b   1.000
_cell.length_c   1.000
_cell.angle_alpha   90.00
_cell.angle_beta   90.00
_cell.angle_gamma   90.00
#
_symmetry.space_group_name_H-M   'P 1'
#
loop_
_entity.id
_entity.type
_entity.pdbx_description
1 polymer ?
#
loop_
_entity_poly.entity_id
_entity_poly.type
_entity_poly.pdbx_seq_one_letter_code
_entity_poly.pdbx_strand_id
1 'polypeptide(L)'
;HQEKLDFLLSTLERMLETYPNLYIDLSWTMLRPYLLDADGKPDPAWVHLVSSYPARFMLGSDVVGRFDSMGEYMHGFAPFLDALPEDVAQQVARDNFLAVLPRKVQAELEARQAP
;
A
#
# COMPACT_ATOMS: atom_id res chain seq x y z
N HIS A 1 17.59 -13.68 6.21
CA HIS A 1 16.43 -12.77 6.20
C HIS A 1 16.62 -11.63 5.20
N GLN A 2 17.74 -10.91 5.26
CA GLN A 2 18.01 -9.79 4.36
C GLN A 2 18.08 -10.23 2.89
N GLU A 3 18.71 -11.34 2.61
CA GLU A 3 18.78 -11.89 1.24
C GLU A 3 17.39 -12.18 0.65
N LYS A 4 16.46 -12.68 1.49
CA LYS A 4 15.08 -12.93 1.06
C LYS A 4 14.34 -11.64 0.77
N LEU A 5 14.57 -10.60 1.57
CA LEU A 5 13.97 -9.29 1.36
C LEU A 5 14.49 -8.65 0.07
N ASP A 6 15.79 -8.71 -0.15
CA ASP A 6 16.41 -8.16 -1.35
C ASP A 6 15.91 -8.87 -2.61
N PHE A 7 15.77 -10.19 -2.53
CA PHE A 7 15.22 -11.00 -3.62
C PHE A 7 13.75 -10.61 -3.91
N LEU A 8 12.94 -10.46 -2.86
CA LEU A 8 11.56 -10.07 -3.01
C LEU A 8 11.44 -8.70 -3.67
N LEU A 9 12.18 -7.70 -3.19
CA LEU A 9 12.14 -6.34 -3.71
C LEU A 9 12.58 -6.28 -5.17
N SER A 10 13.68 -6.95 -5.53
CA SER A 10 14.16 -6.99 -6.89
C SER A 10 13.20 -7.70 -7.84
N THR A 11 12.54 -8.76 -7.36
CA THR A 11 11.53 -9.48 -8.14
C THR A 11 10.31 -8.63 -8.40
N LEU A 12 9.80 -7.93 -7.37
CA LEU A 12 8.65 -7.03 -7.51
C LEU A 12 8.96 -5.89 -8.46
N GLU A 13 10.14 -5.28 -8.35
CA GLU A 13 10.54 -4.21 -9.25
C GLU A 13 10.54 -4.66 -10.70
N ARG A 14 11.11 -5.83 -10.97
CA ARG A 14 11.13 -6.41 -12.30
C ARG A 14 9.73 -6.69 -12.84
N MET A 15 8.84 -7.19 -11.98
CA MET A 15 7.43 -7.43 -12.35
C MET A 15 6.70 -6.13 -12.67
N LEU A 16 6.93 -5.08 -11.88
CA LEU A 16 6.32 -3.77 -12.11
C LEU A 16 6.81 -3.15 -13.43
N GLU A 17 8.09 -3.29 -13.74
CA GLU A 17 8.65 -2.83 -15.02
C GLU A 17 8.08 -3.60 -16.22
N THR A 18 7.87 -4.90 -16.05
CA THR A 18 7.44 -5.80 -17.14
C THR A 18 5.94 -5.71 -17.41
N TYR A 19 5.13 -5.58 -16.36
CA TYR A 19 3.68 -5.65 -16.45
C TYR A 19 3.02 -4.33 -16.03
N PRO A 20 2.66 -3.46 -17.00
CA PRO A 20 2.13 -2.13 -16.67
C PRO A 20 0.76 -2.16 -15.98
N ASN A 21 0.04 -3.25 -16.05
CA ASN A 21 -1.28 -3.43 -15.40
C ASN A 21 -1.21 -4.22 -14.09
N LEU A 22 -0.02 -4.46 -13.56
CA LEU A 22 0.16 -5.13 -12.28
C LEU A 22 0.01 -4.13 -11.14
N TYR A 23 -0.80 -4.48 -10.14
CA TYR A 23 -0.96 -3.74 -8.89
C TYR A 23 -0.55 -4.64 -7.73
N ILE A 24 -0.10 -4.04 -6.64
CA ILE A 24 0.37 -4.75 -5.45
C ILE A 24 -0.45 -4.29 -4.25
N ASP A 25 -1.08 -5.24 -3.57
CA ASP A 25 -1.82 -5.02 -2.34
C ASP A 25 -0.87 -5.22 -1.16
N LEU A 26 -0.71 -4.18 -0.34
CA LEU A 26 0.15 -4.17 0.83
C LEU A 26 -0.65 -4.51 2.09
N SER A 27 -1.31 -5.67 2.10
CA SER A 27 -2.16 -6.04 3.23
C SER A 27 -1.52 -7.08 4.14
N TRP A 28 -2.13 -7.26 5.32
CA TRP A 28 -1.80 -8.28 6.32
C TRP A 28 -0.34 -8.26 6.75
N THR A 29 0.37 -9.39 6.55
CA THR A 29 1.76 -9.55 7.00
C THR A 29 2.76 -8.62 6.32
N MET A 30 2.37 -7.92 5.27
CA MET A 30 3.26 -6.96 4.62
C MET A 30 3.61 -5.79 5.53
N LEU A 31 2.71 -5.42 6.46
CA LEU A 31 2.99 -4.34 7.39
C LEU A 31 4.22 -4.64 8.25
N ARG A 32 4.29 -5.84 8.79
CA ARG A 32 5.42 -6.29 9.61
C ARG A 32 5.79 -7.73 9.26
N PRO A 33 7.05 -8.03 9.04
CA PRO A 33 8.25 -7.18 9.22
C PRO A 33 8.74 -6.46 7.97
N TYR A 34 7.91 -6.33 6.92
CA TYR A 34 8.36 -5.83 5.62
C TYR A 34 8.34 -4.31 5.52
N LEU A 35 7.16 -3.69 5.59
CA LEU A 35 7.03 -2.23 5.49
C LEU A 35 7.62 -1.52 6.71
N LEU A 36 7.41 -2.10 7.89
CA LEU A 36 7.96 -1.61 9.15
C LEU A 36 8.88 -2.68 9.74
N ASP A 37 10.00 -2.25 10.31
CA ASP A 37 10.92 -3.14 10.99
C ASP A 37 10.40 -3.53 12.40
N ALA A 38 11.21 -4.27 13.16
CA ALA A 38 10.84 -4.72 14.51
C ALA A 38 10.59 -3.55 15.47
N ASP A 39 11.21 -2.39 15.23
CA ASP A 39 11.04 -1.19 16.03
C ASP A 39 9.89 -0.31 15.55
N GLY A 40 9.18 -0.74 14.51
CA GLY A 40 8.08 0.02 13.92
C GLY A 40 8.50 1.14 13.01
N LYS A 41 9.76 1.15 12.56
CA LYS A 41 10.27 2.16 11.64
C LYS A 41 10.09 1.73 10.19
N PRO A 42 9.77 2.67 9.29
CA PRO A 42 9.64 2.36 7.87
C PRO A 42 10.93 1.82 7.26
N ASP A 43 10.80 0.77 6.48
CA ASP A 43 11.93 0.19 5.74
C ASP A 43 12.27 1.07 4.54
N PRO A 44 13.50 1.61 4.44
CA PRO A 44 13.87 2.54 3.36
C PRO A 44 13.77 1.93 1.96
N ALA A 45 14.04 0.64 1.82
CA ALA A 45 13.97 -0.02 0.51
C ALA A 45 12.52 -0.14 0.02
N TRP A 46 11.58 -0.41 0.93
CA TRP A 46 10.15 -0.42 0.59
C TRP A 46 9.62 0.97 0.32
N VAL A 47 10.06 1.97 1.09
CA VAL A 47 9.73 3.38 0.81
C VAL A 47 10.19 3.77 -0.59
N HIS A 48 11.42 3.39 -0.96
CA HIS A 48 11.96 3.67 -2.29
C HIS A 48 11.16 2.99 -3.41
N LEU A 49 10.86 1.69 -3.24
CA LEU A 49 10.11 0.94 -4.24
C LEU A 49 8.72 1.54 -4.47
N VAL A 50 7.98 1.80 -3.40
CA VAL A 50 6.63 2.38 -3.50
C VAL A 50 6.68 3.78 -4.11
N SER A 51 7.66 4.59 -3.72
CA SER A 51 7.83 5.94 -4.27
C SER A 51 8.19 5.94 -5.76
N SER A 52 8.86 4.88 -6.22
CA SER A 52 9.24 4.72 -7.63
C SER A 52 8.06 4.30 -8.52
N TYR A 53 7.04 3.66 -7.94
CA TYR A 53 5.85 3.20 -8.65
C TYR A 53 4.58 3.62 -7.92
N PRO A 54 4.34 4.94 -7.78
CA PRO A 54 3.33 5.45 -6.85
C PRO A 54 1.88 5.08 -7.21
N ALA A 55 1.61 4.74 -8.45
CA ALA A 55 0.26 4.39 -8.91
C ALA A 55 -0.03 2.89 -8.86
N ARG A 56 0.89 2.08 -8.34
CA ARG A 56 0.83 0.63 -8.48
C ARG A 56 0.61 -0.11 -7.15
N PHE A 57 0.57 0.59 -6.02
CA PHE A 57 0.42 0.00 -4.69
C PHE A 57 -0.87 0.44 -4.03
N MET A 58 -1.49 -0.46 -3.29
CA MET A 58 -2.72 -0.20 -2.54
C MET A 58 -2.60 -0.76 -1.13
N LEU A 59 -3.29 -0.13 -0.18
CA LEU A 59 -3.43 -0.66 1.16
C LEU A 59 -4.68 -1.52 1.26
N GLY A 60 -4.59 -2.54 2.08
CA GLY A 60 -5.72 -3.38 2.46
C GLY A 60 -5.51 -3.95 3.84
N SER A 61 -6.53 -4.53 4.43
CA SER A 61 -6.42 -5.15 5.76
C SER A 61 -6.26 -6.66 5.69
N ASP A 62 -6.92 -7.29 4.75
CA ASP A 62 -7.06 -8.75 4.71
C ASP A 62 -7.55 -9.33 6.06
N VAL A 63 -8.33 -8.53 6.80
CA VAL A 63 -8.89 -8.93 8.09
C VAL A 63 -10.06 -9.86 7.86
N VAL A 64 -9.98 -11.08 8.38
CA VAL A 64 -11.03 -12.09 8.27
C VAL A 64 -11.64 -12.34 9.64
N GLY A 65 -12.94 -12.05 9.78
CA GLY A 65 -13.67 -12.31 10.99
C GLY A 65 -13.37 -11.41 12.18
N ARG A 66 -12.54 -10.38 12.00
CA ARG A 66 -12.15 -9.43 13.05
C ARG A 66 -12.38 -8.00 12.60
N PHE A 67 -13.58 -7.72 12.13
CA PHE A 67 -13.89 -6.41 11.54
C PHE A 67 -13.81 -5.25 12.53
N ASP A 68 -14.00 -5.54 13.82
CA ASP A 68 -13.85 -4.57 14.91
C ASP A 68 -12.42 -4.05 15.06
N SER A 69 -11.41 -4.83 14.68
CA SER A 69 -10.00 -4.43 14.76
C SER A 69 -9.46 -3.82 13.47
N MET A 70 -10.29 -3.70 12.44
CA MET A 70 -9.85 -3.21 11.12
C MET A 70 -9.26 -1.80 11.19
N GLY A 71 -9.92 -0.89 11.93
CA GLY A 71 -9.47 0.48 12.05
C GLY A 71 -8.07 0.56 12.70
N GLU A 72 -7.87 -0.19 13.78
CA GLU A 72 -6.57 -0.26 14.45
C GLU A 72 -5.49 -0.80 13.53
N TYR A 73 -5.80 -1.87 12.80
CA TYR A 73 -4.86 -2.44 11.83
C TYR A 73 -4.48 -1.44 10.74
N MET A 74 -5.46 -0.75 10.16
CA MET A 74 -5.22 0.24 9.10
C MET A 74 -4.42 1.44 9.61
N HIS A 75 -4.63 1.87 10.86
CA HIS A 75 -3.81 2.91 11.48
C HIS A 75 -2.34 2.50 11.62
N GLY A 76 -2.05 1.21 11.68
CA GLY A 76 -0.69 0.70 11.72
C GLY A 76 0.16 1.06 10.51
N PHE A 77 -0.45 1.42 9.38
CA PHE A 77 0.26 1.89 8.18
C PHE A 77 0.76 3.34 8.29
N ALA A 78 0.30 4.12 9.28
CA ALA A 78 0.63 5.54 9.36
C ALA A 78 2.14 5.83 9.34
N PRO A 79 3.01 5.12 10.09
CA PRO A 79 4.44 5.40 10.02
C PRO A 79 5.04 5.19 8.63
N PHE A 80 4.56 4.19 7.90
CA PHE A 80 5.00 3.95 6.53
C PHE A 80 4.53 5.04 5.58
N LEU A 81 3.25 5.42 5.67
CA LEU A 81 2.69 6.49 4.84
C LEU A 81 3.38 7.83 5.10
N ASP A 82 3.70 8.13 6.36
CA ASP A 82 4.39 9.36 6.73
C ASP A 82 5.81 9.44 6.17
N ALA A 83 6.42 8.31 5.85
CA ALA A 83 7.74 8.25 5.23
C ALA A 83 7.72 8.45 3.71
N LEU A 84 6.53 8.39 3.08
CA LEU A 84 6.37 8.63 1.64
C LEU A 84 6.17 10.13 1.37
N PRO A 85 6.50 10.62 0.16
CA PRO A 85 6.02 11.93 -0.27
C PRO A 85 4.50 12.01 -0.13
N GLU A 86 3.97 13.19 0.23
CA GLU A 86 2.56 13.36 0.54
C GLU A 86 1.62 12.89 -0.58
N ASP A 87 1.94 13.24 -1.82
CA ASP A 87 1.17 12.83 -2.98
C ASP A 87 1.19 11.31 -3.19
N VAL A 88 2.34 10.67 -2.97
CA VAL A 88 2.47 9.22 -3.05
C VAL A 88 1.66 8.54 -1.95
N ALA A 89 1.74 9.06 -0.73
CA ALA A 89 0.97 8.51 0.38
C ALA A 89 -0.54 8.54 0.10
N GLN A 90 -1.04 9.62 -0.47
CA GLN A 90 -2.45 9.73 -0.83
C GLN A 90 -2.83 8.75 -1.95
N GLN A 91 -1.97 8.58 -2.95
CA GLN A 91 -2.20 7.60 -4.01
C GLN A 91 -2.30 6.18 -3.45
N VAL A 92 -1.35 5.80 -2.61
CA VAL A 92 -1.29 4.45 -2.02
C VAL A 92 -2.44 4.21 -1.05
N ALA A 93 -2.78 5.20 -0.22
CA ALA A 93 -3.83 5.05 0.78
C ALA A 93 -5.24 5.08 0.20
N ARG A 94 -5.46 5.72 -0.95
CA ARG A 94 -6.81 5.96 -1.46
C ARG A 94 -6.91 5.91 -2.97
N ASP A 95 -6.18 6.76 -3.68
CA ASP A 95 -6.47 7.10 -5.08
C ASP A 95 -6.28 5.92 -6.03
N ASN A 96 -5.27 5.08 -5.78
CA ASN A 96 -4.99 3.92 -6.63
C ASN A 96 -6.12 2.89 -6.59
N PHE A 97 -6.69 2.66 -5.42
CA PHE A 97 -7.84 1.78 -5.27
C PHE A 97 -9.06 2.34 -6.00
N LEU A 98 -9.34 3.62 -5.84
CA LEU A 98 -10.45 4.27 -6.54
C LEU A 98 -10.31 4.19 -8.05
N ALA A 99 -9.09 4.35 -8.57
CA ALA A 99 -8.82 4.34 -10.00
C ALA A 99 -9.12 3.00 -10.69
N VAL A 100 -9.09 1.88 -9.95
CA VAL A 100 -9.39 0.55 -10.50
C VAL A 100 -10.87 0.19 -10.38
N LEU A 101 -11.67 0.98 -9.67
CA LEU A 101 -13.11 0.76 -9.56
C LEU A 101 -13.83 1.21 -10.85
N PRO A 102 -15.01 0.62 -11.16
CA PRO A 102 -15.84 1.12 -12.25
C PRO A 102 -16.19 2.59 -12.04
N ARG A 103 -16.26 3.37 -13.13
CA ARG A 103 -16.55 4.81 -13.05
C ARG A 103 -17.82 5.14 -12.29
N LYS A 104 -18.86 4.32 -12.44
CA LYS A 104 -20.11 4.49 -11.71
C LYS A 104 -19.91 4.43 -10.19
N VAL A 105 -19.11 3.46 -9.72
CA VAL A 105 -18.79 3.31 -8.31
C VAL A 105 -17.95 4.47 -7.82
N GLN A 106 -16.98 4.91 -8.60
CA GLN A 106 -16.17 6.09 -8.26
C GLN A 106 -17.05 7.33 -8.05
N ALA A 107 -17.98 7.57 -8.97
CA ALA A 107 -18.89 8.71 -8.89
C ALA A 107 -19.79 8.64 -7.65
N GLU A 108 -20.30 7.46 -7.30
CA GLU A 108 -21.12 7.27 -6.11
C GLU A 108 -20.33 7.55 -4.82
N LEU A 109 -19.08 7.09 -4.76
CA LEU A 109 -18.22 7.33 -3.59
C LEU A 109 -17.86 8.80 -3.46
N GLU A 110 -17.54 9.47 -4.55
CA GLU A 110 -17.25 10.90 -4.55
C GLU A 110 -18.46 11.72 -4.10
N ALA A 111 -19.66 11.37 -4.55
CA ALA A 111 -20.90 12.03 -4.14
C ALA A 111 -21.16 11.88 -2.62
N ARG A 112 -20.82 10.74 -2.02
CA ARG A 112 -20.96 10.52 -0.58
C ARG A 112 -19.93 11.29 0.25
N GLN A 113 -18.80 11.64 -0.32
CA GLN A 113 -17.74 12.41 0.34
C GLN A 113 -17.91 13.92 0.16
N ALA A 114 -18.78 14.35 -0.74
CA ALA A 114 -19.05 15.77 -0.97
C ALA A 114 -19.77 16.36 0.26
N PRO A 115 -19.38 17.62 0.70
CA PRO A 115 -20.06 18.30 1.80
C PRO A 115 -21.51 18.70 1.47
#